data_9dcaf6d88457c388e61d860bb901dcfb
#
_entry.id   9dcaf6d88457c388e61d860bb901dcfb
#
_cell.length_a   1.000
_cell.length_b   1.000
_cell.length_c   1.000
_cell.angle_alpha   90.00
_cell.angle_beta   90.00
_cell.angle_gamma   90.00
#
_symmetry.space_group_name_H-M   'P 1'
#
loop_
_entity.id
_entity.type
_entity.pdbx_description
1 polymer ?
#
loop_
_entity_poly.entity_id
_entity_poly.type
_entity_poly.pdbx_seq_one_letter_code
_entity_poly.pdbx_strand_id
1 'polypeptide(L)'
;EISLGLVGSEMCIRDSYKCVADYDIDDIILCEYGATVVGLEMMSSVNNENAEDERKKKIVKSAIKTLSASELQAVKAVFAHMDGMDGILVASRIADDTGITRSVIVNALKKFDSAGVISTKSSGMKGTKIKVLNEVVYDELKKLED
;
A
#
# COMPACT_ATOMS: atom_id res chain seq x y z
N GLU A 1 13.62 -22.07 -34.85
CA GLU A 1 12.94 -21.45 -33.73
C GLU A 1 13.98 -21.18 -32.63
N ILE A 2 14.44 -19.93 -32.52
CA ILE A 2 15.41 -19.54 -31.50
C ILE A 2 14.59 -18.92 -30.36
N SER A 3 14.47 -19.64 -29.26
CA SER A 3 13.86 -19.14 -28.02
C SER A 3 14.94 -18.39 -27.22
N LEU A 4 14.83 -17.07 -27.14
CA LEU A 4 15.64 -16.22 -26.26
C LEU A 4 14.89 -16.03 -24.95
N GLY A 5 15.25 -16.81 -23.93
CA GLY A 5 14.69 -16.72 -22.60
C GLY A 5 15.44 -15.70 -21.75
N LEU A 6 14.73 -14.71 -21.21
CA LEU A 6 15.19 -13.87 -20.10
C LEU A 6 14.96 -14.60 -18.79
N VAL A 7 16.02 -14.92 -18.08
CA VAL A 7 15.96 -15.59 -16.76
C VAL A 7 15.89 -14.52 -15.68
N GLY A 8 14.70 -14.35 -15.10
CA GLY A 8 14.46 -13.59 -13.88
C GLY A 8 13.67 -14.43 -12.88
N SER A 9 13.41 -13.93 -11.68
CA SER A 9 12.65 -14.62 -10.65
C SER A 9 11.21 -14.95 -11.05
N GLU A 10 10.70 -14.32 -12.10
CA GLU A 10 9.49 -14.69 -12.83
C GLU A 10 9.84 -14.84 -14.30
N MET A 11 9.63 -16.03 -14.82
CA MET A 11 10.02 -16.43 -16.17
C MET A 11 9.08 -15.79 -17.20
N CYS A 12 9.45 -14.61 -17.72
CA CYS A 12 8.83 -14.05 -18.91
C CYS A 12 9.50 -14.64 -20.15
N ILE A 13 8.86 -15.61 -20.78
CA ILE A 13 9.28 -16.16 -22.07
C ILE A 13 8.77 -15.22 -23.16
N ARG A 14 9.70 -14.67 -23.97
CA ARG A 14 9.38 -13.96 -25.20
C ARG A 14 9.82 -14.79 -26.38
N ASP A 15 8.85 -15.12 -27.22
CA ASP A 15 9.09 -15.80 -28.48
C ASP A 15 9.16 -14.77 -29.62
N SER A 16 10.18 -14.89 -30.46
CA SER A 16 10.31 -14.14 -31.72
C SER A 16 10.23 -15.10 -32.88
N TYR A 17 9.49 -14.76 -33.91
CA TYR A 17 9.39 -15.57 -35.13
C TYR A 17 9.43 -14.71 -36.38
N LYS A 18 10.02 -15.24 -37.45
CA LYS A 18 10.13 -14.66 -38.75
C LYS A 18 9.42 -15.55 -39.76
N CYS A 19 8.52 -14.98 -40.58
CA CYS A 19 7.63 -15.76 -41.43
C CYS A 19 8.18 -16.05 -42.81
N VAL A 20 9.25 -15.34 -43.29
CA VAL A 20 9.63 -15.30 -44.70
C VAL A 20 11.04 -15.85 -44.97
N ALA A 21 11.92 -15.88 -43.99
CA ALA A 21 13.30 -16.35 -44.13
C ALA A 21 13.86 -16.87 -42.79
N ASP A 22 14.99 -17.54 -42.83
CA ASP A 22 15.74 -17.91 -41.64
C ASP A 22 16.30 -16.66 -40.95
N TYR A 23 16.54 -16.78 -39.60
CA TYR A 23 17.16 -15.72 -38.82
C TYR A 23 18.61 -15.48 -39.26
N ASP A 24 18.96 -14.20 -39.49
CA ASP A 24 20.33 -13.76 -39.70
C ASP A 24 20.89 -13.08 -38.40
N ILE A 25 22.16 -12.64 -38.49
CA ILE A 25 22.84 -12.03 -37.34
C ILE A 25 22.19 -10.72 -36.91
N ASP A 26 21.66 -9.96 -37.87
CA ASP A 26 21.01 -8.67 -37.57
C ASP A 26 19.67 -8.89 -36.84
N ASP A 27 18.92 -9.93 -37.20
CA ASP A 27 17.71 -10.33 -36.51
C ASP A 27 17.98 -10.71 -35.03
N ILE A 28 19.09 -11.43 -34.80
CA ILE A 28 19.51 -11.82 -33.43
C ILE A 28 19.86 -10.57 -32.61
N ILE A 29 20.64 -9.65 -33.17
CA ILE A 29 21.01 -8.39 -32.52
C ILE A 29 19.76 -7.56 -32.17
N LEU A 30 18.79 -7.47 -33.09
CA LEU A 30 17.54 -6.76 -32.83
C LEU A 30 16.71 -7.42 -31.73
N CYS A 31 16.65 -8.75 -31.70
CA CYS A 31 15.95 -9.49 -30.63
C CYS A 31 16.61 -9.29 -29.29
N GLU A 32 17.93 -9.33 -29.17
CA GLU A 32 18.69 -9.09 -27.93
C GLU A 32 18.53 -7.65 -27.48
N TYR A 33 18.59 -6.69 -28.39
CA TYR A 33 18.33 -5.28 -28.05
C TYR A 33 16.90 -5.06 -27.52
N GLY A 34 15.92 -5.58 -28.24
CA GLY A 34 14.52 -5.51 -27.82
C GLY A 34 14.27 -6.16 -26.45
N ALA A 35 14.85 -7.33 -26.22
CA ALA A 35 14.76 -8.03 -24.95
C ALA A 35 15.41 -7.21 -23.82
N THR A 36 16.54 -6.58 -24.07
CA THR A 36 17.23 -5.71 -23.09
C THR A 36 16.39 -4.49 -22.73
N VAL A 37 15.83 -3.80 -23.72
CA VAL A 37 14.99 -2.62 -23.50
C VAL A 37 13.76 -2.97 -22.63
N VAL A 38 13.08 -4.06 -22.96
CA VAL A 38 11.92 -4.53 -22.19
C VAL A 38 12.32 -4.95 -20.79
N GLY A 39 13.46 -5.64 -20.64
CA GLY A 39 13.97 -6.02 -19.32
C GLY A 39 14.27 -4.82 -18.42
N LEU A 40 14.87 -3.77 -18.98
CA LEU A 40 15.12 -2.53 -18.24
C LEU A 40 13.81 -1.83 -17.83
N GLU A 41 12.80 -1.79 -18.69
CA GLU A 41 11.51 -1.21 -18.39
C GLU A 41 10.79 -1.98 -17.28
N MET A 42 10.82 -3.31 -17.34
CA MET A 42 10.26 -4.16 -16.28
C MET A 42 10.97 -3.93 -14.94
N MET A 43 12.30 -3.85 -14.92
CA MET A 43 13.07 -3.55 -13.71
C MET A 43 12.73 -2.16 -13.15
N SER A 44 12.56 -1.17 -14.01
CA SER A 44 12.16 0.18 -13.60
C SER A 44 10.77 0.17 -12.94
N SER A 45 9.81 -0.56 -13.51
CA SER A 45 8.46 -0.71 -12.95
C SER A 45 8.48 -1.34 -11.57
N VAL A 46 9.17 -2.47 -11.40
CA VAL A 46 9.31 -3.16 -10.11
C VAL A 46 9.99 -2.27 -9.05
N ASN A 47 11.03 -1.53 -9.44
CA ASN A 47 11.71 -0.61 -8.53
C ASN A 47 10.79 0.54 -8.08
N ASN A 48 9.94 1.05 -8.98
CA ASN A 48 8.98 2.10 -8.65
C ASN A 48 7.90 1.59 -7.68
N GLU A 49 7.36 0.40 -7.88
CA GLU A 49 6.40 -0.24 -6.97
C GLU A 49 7.01 -0.44 -5.57
N ASN A 50 8.22 -0.99 -5.49
CA ASN A 50 8.92 -1.17 -4.22
C ASN A 50 9.18 0.17 -3.51
N ALA A 51 9.54 1.21 -4.25
CA ALA A 51 9.76 2.55 -3.69
C ALA A 51 8.46 3.17 -3.16
N GLU A 52 7.34 2.94 -3.83
CA GLU A 52 6.02 3.39 -3.36
C GLU A 52 5.59 2.66 -2.08
N ASP A 53 5.77 1.36 -2.01
CA ASP A 53 5.44 0.57 -0.83
C ASP A 53 6.29 0.97 0.39
N GLU A 54 7.59 1.18 0.19
CA GLU A 54 8.45 1.70 1.25
C GLU A 54 8.05 3.11 1.69
N ARG A 55 7.59 3.96 0.78
CA ARG A 55 7.06 5.29 1.12
C ARG A 55 5.78 5.18 1.94
N LYS A 56 4.83 4.31 1.55
CA LYS A 56 3.59 4.04 2.29
C LYS A 56 3.88 3.56 3.70
N LYS A 57 4.82 2.62 3.87
CA LYS A 57 5.27 2.13 5.18
C LYS A 57 5.88 3.24 6.04
N LYS A 58 6.73 4.09 5.47
CA LYS A 58 7.35 5.22 6.19
C LYS A 58 6.32 6.22 6.69
N ILE A 59 5.31 6.55 5.89
CA ILE A 59 4.23 7.46 6.28
C ILE A 59 3.48 6.89 7.49
N VAL A 60 3.06 5.63 7.44
CA VAL A 60 2.32 4.99 8.53
C VAL A 60 3.16 4.93 9.82
N LYS A 61 4.42 4.49 9.72
CA LYS A 61 5.34 4.46 10.87
C LYS A 61 5.56 5.83 11.49
N SER A 62 5.68 6.86 10.65
CA SER A 62 5.81 8.23 11.14
C SER A 62 4.54 8.70 11.86
N ALA A 63 3.37 8.43 11.30
CA ALA A 63 2.08 8.75 11.92
C ALA A 63 1.92 8.08 13.29
N ILE A 64 2.22 6.78 13.38
CA ILE A 64 2.16 6.02 14.64
C ILE A 64 3.09 6.62 15.70
N LYS A 65 4.30 7.02 15.34
CA LYS A 65 5.27 7.64 16.27
C LYS A 65 4.81 8.99 16.86
N THR A 66 3.89 9.68 16.21
CA THR A 66 3.33 10.94 16.73
C THR A 66 2.21 10.75 17.74
N LEU A 67 1.72 9.52 17.91
CA LEU A 67 0.66 9.20 18.84
C LEU A 67 1.20 9.00 20.26
N SER A 68 0.44 9.46 21.24
CA SER A 68 0.62 9.05 22.63
C SER A 68 0.11 7.61 22.85
N ALA A 69 0.46 7.00 23.98
CA ALA A 69 0.01 5.63 24.29
C ALA A 69 -1.52 5.50 24.28
N SER A 70 -2.23 6.48 24.83
CA SER A 70 -3.71 6.50 24.84
C SER A 70 -4.30 6.72 23.44
N GLU A 71 -3.67 7.56 22.62
CA GLU A 71 -4.08 7.75 21.21
C GLU A 71 -3.83 6.50 20.37
N LEU A 72 -2.75 5.78 20.60
CA LEU A 72 -2.46 4.52 19.93
C LEU A 72 -3.51 3.45 20.27
N GLN A 73 -3.88 3.34 21.55
CA GLN A 73 -4.97 2.45 21.98
C GLN A 73 -6.30 2.83 21.32
N ALA A 74 -6.59 4.14 21.22
CA ALA A 74 -7.78 4.63 20.55
C ALA A 74 -7.80 4.25 19.06
N VAL A 75 -6.67 4.39 18.36
CA VAL A 75 -6.54 3.99 16.96
C VAL A 75 -6.75 2.48 16.81
N LYS A 76 -6.11 1.65 17.63
CA LYS A 76 -6.32 0.19 17.60
C LYS A 76 -7.79 -0.18 17.79
N ALA A 77 -8.47 0.42 18.76
CA ALA A 77 -9.89 0.20 18.98
C ALA A 77 -10.75 0.62 17.78
N VAL A 78 -10.44 1.76 17.16
CA VAL A 78 -11.12 2.23 15.94
C VAL A 78 -10.97 1.21 14.81
N PHE A 79 -9.75 0.75 14.54
CA PHE A 79 -9.50 -0.21 13.46
C PHE A 79 -10.06 -1.59 13.75
N ALA A 80 -10.16 -2.01 15.02
CA ALA A 80 -10.82 -3.26 15.41
C ALA A 80 -12.34 -3.24 15.17
N HIS A 81 -12.97 -2.06 15.19
CA HIS A 81 -14.40 -1.88 14.90
C HIS A 81 -14.69 -1.57 13.42
N MET A 82 -13.66 -1.49 12.60
CA MET A 82 -13.80 -1.27 11.16
C MET A 82 -13.63 -2.57 10.39
N ASP A 83 -14.63 -2.89 9.56
CA ASP A 83 -14.53 -3.99 8.59
C ASP A 83 -14.15 -3.43 7.21
N GLY A 84 -12.86 -3.51 6.88
CA GLY A 84 -12.36 -3.11 5.56
C GLY A 84 -11.91 -1.64 5.47
N MET A 85 -11.92 -1.11 4.23
CA MET A 85 -11.30 0.19 3.88
C MET A 85 -12.16 1.41 4.19
N ASP A 86 -13.47 1.23 4.33
CA ASP A 86 -14.45 2.29 4.59
C ASP A 86 -15.34 1.91 5.77
N GLY A 87 -15.56 2.83 6.68
CA GLY A 87 -16.44 2.62 7.82
C GLY A 87 -17.10 3.90 8.33
N ILE A 88 -18.23 3.74 9.00
CA ILE A 88 -18.87 4.82 9.75
C ILE A 88 -18.72 4.52 11.24
N LEU A 89 -18.15 5.45 11.97
CA LEU A 89 -17.77 5.29 13.34
C LEU A 89 -18.40 6.35 14.21
N VAL A 90 -18.94 5.91 15.33
CA VAL A 90 -19.46 6.82 16.37
C VAL A 90 -18.44 6.85 17.51
N ALA A 91 -17.66 7.91 17.59
CA ALA A 91 -16.57 8.03 18.56
C ALA A 91 -17.01 7.92 20.04
N SER A 92 -18.27 8.27 20.36
CA SER A 92 -18.82 8.07 21.70
C SER A 92 -19.01 6.60 22.02
N ARG A 93 -19.45 5.77 21.08
CA ARG A 93 -19.62 4.33 21.31
C ARG A 93 -18.28 3.66 21.62
N ILE A 94 -17.23 3.99 20.84
CA ILE A 94 -15.89 3.46 21.12
C ILE A 94 -15.35 3.98 22.45
N ALA A 95 -15.64 5.23 22.78
CA ALA A 95 -15.27 5.79 24.09
C ALA A 95 -15.89 5.00 25.24
N ASP A 96 -17.17 4.64 25.11
CA ASP A 96 -17.90 3.87 26.11
C ASP A 96 -17.35 2.42 26.22
N ASP A 97 -17.03 1.79 25.08
CA ASP A 97 -16.52 0.41 25.02
C ASP A 97 -15.07 0.28 25.52
N THR A 98 -14.24 1.29 25.31
CA THR A 98 -12.80 1.24 25.63
C THR A 98 -12.38 2.01 26.86
N GLY A 99 -13.27 2.83 27.43
CA GLY A 99 -12.94 3.75 28.52
C GLY A 99 -12.03 4.93 28.13
N ILE A 100 -11.77 5.11 26.82
CA ILE A 100 -10.95 6.20 26.29
C ILE A 100 -11.87 7.39 26.00
N THR A 101 -11.46 8.59 26.37
CA THR A 101 -12.30 9.78 26.13
C THR A 101 -12.47 10.07 24.64
N ARG A 102 -13.67 10.51 24.25
CA ARG A 102 -13.99 10.88 22.87
C ARG A 102 -12.98 11.87 22.27
N SER A 103 -12.46 12.79 23.07
CA SER A 103 -11.47 13.78 22.61
C SER A 103 -10.16 13.15 22.17
N VAL A 104 -9.69 12.12 22.89
CA VAL A 104 -8.48 11.37 22.53
C VAL A 104 -8.68 10.63 21.20
N ILE A 105 -9.83 9.98 21.02
CA ILE A 105 -10.17 9.28 19.76
C ILE A 105 -10.18 10.27 18.58
N VAL A 106 -10.86 11.40 18.73
CA VAL A 106 -10.95 12.42 17.68
C VAL A 106 -9.58 13.01 17.34
N ASN A 107 -8.73 13.26 18.35
CA ASN A 107 -7.39 13.79 18.15
C ASN A 107 -6.49 12.78 17.43
N ALA A 108 -6.56 11.52 17.81
CA ALA A 108 -5.83 10.44 17.15
C ALA A 108 -6.23 10.32 15.67
N LEU A 109 -7.54 10.34 15.38
CA LEU A 109 -8.04 10.31 14.00
C LEU A 109 -7.58 11.53 13.19
N LYS A 110 -7.58 12.74 13.77
CA LYS A 110 -7.07 13.95 13.10
C LYS A 110 -5.58 13.85 12.77
N LYS A 111 -4.77 13.27 13.64
CA LYS A 111 -3.35 13.05 13.36
C LYS A 111 -3.14 12.10 12.18
N PHE A 112 -3.91 11.01 12.11
CA PHE A 112 -3.88 10.06 11.00
C PHE A 112 -4.40 10.65 9.70
N ASP A 113 -5.42 11.49 9.76
CA ASP A 113 -5.94 12.25 8.62
C ASP A 113 -4.90 13.24 8.09
N SER A 114 -4.29 14.02 8.99
CA SER A 114 -3.21 14.96 8.64
C SER A 114 -1.96 14.27 8.07
N ALA A 115 -1.69 13.03 8.47
CA ALA A 115 -0.60 12.23 7.94
C ALA A 115 -0.95 11.54 6.60
N GLY A 116 -2.19 11.64 6.12
CA GLY A 116 -2.65 11.01 4.89
C GLY A 116 -2.80 9.49 4.97
N VAL A 117 -2.91 8.94 6.18
CA VAL A 117 -3.14 7.50 6.40
C VAL A 117 -4.61 7.15 6.25
N ILE A 118 -5.49 8.02 6.73
CA ILE A 118 -6.95 7.91 6.60
C ILE A 118 -7.50 9.23 6.08
N SER A 119 -8.76 9.22 5.63
CA SER A 119 -9.56 10.42 5.39
C SER A 119 -10.80 10.37 6.28
N THR A 120 -11.06 11.45 7.01
CA THR A 120 -12.20 11.54 7.91
C THR A 120 -13.21 12.57 7.43
N LYS A 121 -14.49 12.20 7.43
CA LYS A 121 -15.59 13.11 7.08
C LYS A 121 -16.69 13.02 8.13
N SER A 122 -16.94 14.13 8.83
CA SER A 122 -18.04 14.20 9.80
C SER A 122 -19.38 14.13 9.08
N SER A 123 -20.27 13.26 9.57
CA SER A 123 -21.66 13.11 9.10
C SER A 123 -22.68 13.56 10.13
N GLY A 124 -22.30 14.52 10.96
CA GLY A 124 -23.17 15.05 12.02
C GLY A 124 -23.56 14.00 13.05
N MET A 125 -24.87 13.84 13.31
CA MET A 125 -25.38 12.87 14.28
C MET A 125 -25.16 11.40 13.89
N LYS A 126 -24.86 11.11 12.61
CA LYS A 126 -24.63 9.74 12.10
C LYS A 126 -23.20 9.23 12.38
N GLY A 127 -22.34 10.08 12.93
CA GLY A 127 -20.95 9.71 13.24
C GLY A 127 -19.93 10.28 12.26
N THR A 128 -18.73 9.71 12.23
CA THR A 128 -17.64 10.08 11.34
C THR A 128 -17.41 8.97 10.33
N LYS A 129 -17.47 9.28 9.06
CA LYS A 129 -17.06 8.36 8.00
C LYS A 129 -15.54 8.39 7.94
N ILE A 130 -14.93 7.21 7.99
CA ILE A 130 -13.49 7.00 7.86
C ILE A 130 -13.25 6.20 6.59
N LYS A 131 -12.27 6.63 5.81
CA LYS A 131 -11.76 5.91 4.65
C LYS A 131 -10.26 5.70 4.83
N VAL A 132 -9.82 4.46 4.77
CA VAL A 132 -8.39 4.11 4.83
C VAL A 132 -7.78 4.42 3.47
N LEU A 133 -6.72 5.22 3.45
CA LEU A 133 -5.98 5.61 2.24
C LEU A 133 -4.71 4.76 2.07
N ASN A 134 -4.20 4.20 3.17
CA ASN A 134 -2.98 3.43 3.19
C ASN A 134 -3.19 2.10 3.94
N GLU A 135 -3.32 1.01 3.19
CA GLU A 135 -3.63 -0.33 3.72
C GLU A 135 -2.55 -0.87 4.67
N VAL A 136 -1.31 -0.43 4.52
CA VAL A 136 -0.18 -0.85 5.35
C VAL A 136 -0.40 -0.54 6.84
N VAL A 137 -1.35 0.34 7.16
CA VAL A 137 -1.71 0.66 8.56
C VAL A 137 -2.16 -0.57 9.34
N TYR A 138 -2.88 -1.49 8.72
CA TYR A 138 -3.34 -2.73 9.36
C TYR A 138 -2.17 -3.62 9.77
N ASP A 139 -1.18 -3.79 8.88
CA ASP A 139 0.00 -4.61 9.14
C ASP A 139 0.91 -3.99 10.21
N GLU A 140 1.08 -2.67 10.19
CA GLU A 140 1.92 -1.98 11.17
C GLU A 140 1.24 -1.93 12.56
N LEU A 141 -0.09 -1.86 12.63
CA LEU A 141 -0.82 -1.95 13.91
C LEU A 141 -0.78 -3.36 14.50
N LYS A 142 -0.89 -4.40 13.68
CA LYS A 142 -0.75 -5.80 14.14
C LYS A 142 0.64 -6.08 14.74
N LYS A 143 1.70 -5.58 14.14
CA LYS A 143 3.07 -5.74 14.66
C LYS A 143 3.31 -5.09 16.02
N LEU A 144 2.41 -4.22 16.47
CA LEU A 144 2.49 -3.57 17.78
C LEU A 144 1.66 -4.32 18.85
N GLU A 145 1.05 -5.46 18.47
CA GLU A 145 0.30 -6.33 19.38
C GLU A 145 1.14 -7.52 19.86
N ASP A 146 2.19 -7.85 19.08
CA ASP A 146 3.21 -8.84 19.44
C ASP A 146 4.34 -8.18 20.27
#